data_94e2736a2b88268bc86eeaaefcfe977a
#
_entry.id   94e2736a2b88268bc86eeaaefcfe977a
#
_cell.length_a   1.000
_cell.length_b   1.000
_cell.length_c   1.000
_cell.angle_alpha   90.00
_cell.angle_beta   90.00
_cell.angle_gamma   90.00
#
_symmetry.space_group_name_H-M   'P 1'
#
loop_
_entity.id
_entity.type
_entity.pdbx_description
1 polymer ?
#
loop_
_entity_poly.entity_id
_entity_poly.type
_entity_poly.pdbx_seq_one_letter_code
_entity_poly.pdbx_strand_id
1 'polypeptide(L)'
;NVDGSTIAATLRAQRRAILQLYLKELRQLTTLLSQSKDVVGVSQEVEAQVEHYRALLPHAAARSKPRHGDQPYRLLNDLMRARLQATLDDAEAGYASPQEFADDVDLILPSLEQNRGVDAGWFAVRRLAWRVRSFGFHLARLDVRQESSVHARAVAAALQDESWESRDAVERGGLLGPYASGEKILPKHDDEIGLRMDAVFAALSEARSLHGTDALGAYIISMAHNRADVLTVLALARRAGLVDENGDVPLDIAPLFETVDDLQQGPDTLRDLLADPVYRAHLEARDNVQMVMLGYSDSGKDGGIAASRWGLQRGQVELLQAAKELGIKLTFFHGRGGSISRGGGKTTRAVEASPRGSVDGRLRVTEQGEVIHRKYGIRALALRSLEQATGAVLVASLRPRKQEPREVQWRETMDVVANESTRAYRGFVGAPKFMDYFRNATPIDVIERMTLGSRPSRRLGEDAALTNLRAIPWVFAWSQSRAVIPGWYGVGSGLQAVVDAGGEETLREMARDWPFFRTFLDDISMVLAKGDLSIAAMFSRMAGPLHEQFFPLIEQEHALTLKWVMALSGDAWLLQHDQRLALSIRLRNPYVDPISVLQVDLLKRWRDSGREDDTLLRALVASVNGASQGVQNTG
;
A
#
# COMPACT_ATOMS: atom_id res chain seq x y z
N ASN A 1 7.07 10.66 10.85
CA ASN A 1 8.29 11.18 10.21
C ASN A 1 9.24 10.02 9.96
N VAL A 2 9.80 9.96 8.76
CA VAL A 2 10.85 8.99 8.43
C VAL A 2 12.16 9.51 9.04
N ASP A 3 12.87 8.65 9.75
CA ASP A 3 14.20 8.93 10.28
C ASP A 3 15.12 7.72 10.11
N GLY A 4 16.44 7.97 10.04
CA GLY A 4 17.45 6.94 9.79
C GLY A 4 17.47 5.85 10.87
N SER A 5 17.23 6.22 12.13
CA SER A 5 17.25 5.28 13.26
C SER A 5 16.10 4.27 13.19
N THR A 6 14.92 4.71 12.81
CA THR A 6 13.74 3.83 12.59
C THR A 6 13.97 2.87 11.42
N ILE A 7 14.56 3.34 10.31
CA ILE A 7 14.93 2.50 9.16
C ILE A 7 15.89 1.39 9.61
N ALA A 8 17.01 1.76 10.25
CA ALA A 8 18.01 0.82 10.71
C ALA A 8 17.46 -0.19 11.74
N ALA A 9 16.65 0.26 12.70
CA ALA A 9 16.03 -0.60 13.70
C ALA A 9 15.04 -1.59 13.07
N THR A 10 14.24 -1.13 12.09
CA THR A 10 13.27 -1.98 11.38
C THR A 10 13.97 -3.08 10.59
N LEU A 11 14.99 -2.75 9.82
CA LEU A 11 15.73 -3.72 9.01
C LEU A 11 16.47 -4.74 9.88
N ARG A 12 17.09 -4.30 10.99
CA ARG A 12 17.70 -5.22 11.96
C ARG A 12 16.68 -6.18 12.59
N ALA A 13 15.49 -5.68 12.94
CA ALA A 13 14.42 -6.52 13.49
C ALA A 13 13.90 -7.54 12.48
N GLN A 14 13.73 -7.16 11.22
CA GLN A 14 13.33 -8.05 10.12
C GLN A 14 14.39 -9.12 9.86
N ARG A 15 15.67 -8.74 9.75
CA ARG A 15 16.79 -9.68 9.59
C ARG A 15 16.82 -10.71 10.71
N ARG A 16 16.72 -10.25 11.96
CA ARG A 16 16.70 -11.14 13.12
C ARG A 16 15.55 -12.13 13.08
N ALA A 17 14.35 -11.66 12.73
CA ALA A 17 13.15 -12.49 12.67
C ALA A 17 13.28 -13.60 11.63
N ILE A 18 13.77 -13.30 10.41
CA ILE A 18 13.87 -14.29 9.34
C ILE A 18 15.00 -15.30 9.61
N LEU A 19 16.16 -14.87 10.11
CA LEU A 19 17.25 -15.76 10.47
C LEU A 19 16.85 -16.73 11.60
N GLN A 20 16.12 -16.24 12.61
CA GLN A 20 15.55 -17.11 13.66
C GLN A 20 14.56 -18.14 13.10
N LEU A 21 13.74 -17.75 12.10
CA LEU A 21 12.86 -18.68 11.42
C LEU A 21 13.63 -19.77 10.69
N TYR A 22 14.68 -19.43 9.94
CA TYR A 22 15.52 -20.40 9.24
C TYR A 22 16.24 -21.33 10.21
N LEU A 23 16.78 -20.81 11.32
CA LEU A 23 17.37 -21.63 12.39
C LEU A 23 16.38 -22.64 12.97
N LYS A 24 15.12 -22.24 13.15
CA LYS A 24 14.05 -23.15 13.59
C LYS A 24 13.77 -24.24 12.54
N GLU A 25 13.74 -23.88 11.26
CA GLU A 25 13.51 -24.83 10.18
C GLU A 25 14.64 -25.84 10.02
N LEU A 26 15.90 -25.39 10.07
CA LEU A 26 17.05 -26.27 10.05
C LEU A 26 17.02 -27.27 11.23
N ARG A 27 16.56 -26.83 12.43
CA ARG A 27 16.34 -27.76 13.56
C ARG A 27 15.30 -28.83 13.24
N GLN A 28 14.23 -28.48 12.53
CA GLN A 28 13.21 -29.45 12.11
C GLN A 28 13.76 -30.40 11.03
N LEU A 29 14.53 -29.89 10.07
CA LEU A 29 15.18 -30.70 9.04
C LEU A 29 16.13 -31.77 9.63
N THR A 30 16.80 -31.47 10.74
CA THR A 30 17.65 -32.46 11.44
C THR A 30 16.90 -33.78 11.76
N THR A 31 15.58 -33.75 11.95
CA THR A 31 14.79 -34.97 12.22
C THR A 31 14.45 -35.75 10.97
N LEU A 32 14.46 -35.13 9.80
CA LEU A 32 14.10 -35.74 8.53
C LEU A 32 15.30 -36.24 7.74
N LEU A 33 16.42 -35.51 7.79
CA LEU A 33 17.64 -35.79 7.03
C LEU A 33 18.54 -36.85 7.73
N SER A 34 18.01 -38.03 8.02
CA SER A 34 18.68 -39.08 8.82
C SER A 34 19.30 -40.20 7.99
N GLN A 35 19.40 -40.01 6.67
CA GLN A 35 19.96 -41.00 5.77
C GLN A 35 21.45 -41.26 6.09
N SER A 36 21.82 -42.55 6.29
CA SER A 36 23.20 -42.98 6.47
C SER A 36 23.84 -43.28 5.12
N LYS A 37 25.06 -42.85 4.93
CA LYS A 37 25.87 -43.19 3.74
C LYS A 37 26.18 -44.68 3.61
N ASP A 38 26.04 -45.43 4.69
CA ASP A 38 26.22 -46.89 4.68
C ASP A 38 25.03 -47.63 4.06
N VAL A 39 23.86 -46.92 3.93
CA VAL A 39 22.62 -47.50 3.41
C VAL A 39 22.25 -46.92 2.04
N VAL A 40 22.47 -45.62 1.86
CA VAL A 40 22.17 -44.90 0.62
C VAL A 40 23.33 -44.01 0.23
N GLY A 41 23.54 -43.82 -1.07
CA GLY A 41 24.54 -42.89 -1.57
C GLY A 41 24.28 -41.43 -1.16
N VAL A 42 25.32 -40.63 -1.28
CA VAL A 42 25.30 -39.17 -1.14
C VAL A 42 26.14 -38.59 -2.28
N SER A 43 25.79 -37.44 -2.79
CA SER A 43 26.56 -36.81 -3.85
C SER A 43 27.92 -36.31 -3.32
N GLN A 44 28.92 -36.29 -4.20
CA GLN A 44 30.26 -35.80 -3.86
C GLN A 44 30.27 -34.34 -3.46
N GLU A 45 29.38 -33.54 -4.04
CA GLU A 45 29.24 -32.12 -3.74
C GLU A 45 28.80 -31.90 -2.29
N VAL A 46 27.86 -32.69 -1.78
CA VAL A 46 27.44 -32.65 -0.37
C VAL A 46 28.57 -33.04 0.56
N GLU A 47 29.32 -34.09 0.23
CA GLU A 47 30.49 -34.50 1.04
C GLU A 47 31.59 -33.44 1.02
N ALA A 48 31.89 -32.85 -0.14
CA ALA A 48 32.87 -31.77 -0.27
C ALA A 48 32.48 -30.55 0.57
N GLN A 49 31.19 -30.19 0.57
CA GLN A 49 30.68 -29.07 1.36
C GLN A 49 30.74 -29.32 2.86
N VAL A 50 30.51 -30.58 3.28
CA VAL A 50 30.68 -30.97 4.68
C VAL A 50 32.14 -30.80 5.12
N GLU A 51 33.12 -31.27 4.31
CA GLU A 51 34.55 -31.12 4.62
C GLU A 51 34.97 -29.65 4.62
N HIS A 52 34.50 -28.87 3.66
CA HIS A 52 34.74 -27.42 3.64
C HIS A 52 34.26 -26.76 4.96
N TYR A 53 33.05 -27.08 5.41
CA TYR A 53 32.51 -26.49 6.63
C TYR A 53 33.10 -27.06 7.92
N ARG A 54 33.64 -28.28 7.91
CA ARG A 54 34.44 -28.79 9.03
C ARG A 54 35.69 -27.95 9.24
N ALA A 55 36.34 -27.53 8.16
CA ALA A 55 37.53 -26.69 8.23
C ALA A 55 37.17 -25.25 8.66
N LEU A 56 36.06 -24.69 8.13
CA LEU A 56 35.60 -23.33 8.45
C LEU A 56 35.06 -23.20 9.87
N LEU A 57 34.40 -24.23 10.38
CA LEU A 57 33.68 -24.26 11.66
C LEU A 57 34.12 -25.39 12.58
N PRO A 58 35.43 -25.52 12.94
CA PRO A 58 35.95 -26.68 13.66
C PRO A 58 35.27 -26.92 15.02
N HIS A 59 34.91 -25.85 15.72
CA HIS A 59 34.18 -25.96 17.00
C HIS A 59 32.75 -26.47 16.83
N ALA A 60 32.06 -26.10 15.77
CA ALA A 60 30.70 -26.60 15.47
C ALA A 60 30.77 -28.06 15.02
N ALA A 61 31.74 -28.43 14.20
CA ALA A 61 31.99 -29.79 13.75
C ALA A 61 32.29 -30.73 14.95
N ALA A 62 33.11 -30.29 15.89
CA ALA A 62 33.42 -31.06 17.10
C ALA A 62 32.22 -31.25 18.05
N ARG A 63 31.22 -30.34 18.00
CA ARG A 63 29.98 -30.46 18.78
C ARG A 63 28.90 -31.29 18.10
N SER A 64 29.07 -31.64 16.84
CA SER A 64 28.15 -32.52 16.14
C SER A 64 28.11 -33.88 16.82
N LYS A 65 26.90 -34.43 16.97
CA LYS A 65 26.73 -35.72 17.63
C LYS A 65 27.51 -36.82 16.87
N PRO A 66 28.25 -37.69 17.52
CA PRO A 66 29.04 -38.76 16.86
C PRO A 66 28.19 -39.56 15.85
N ARG A 67 26.94 -39.84 16.18
CA ARG A 67 25.97 -40.53 15.31
C ARG A 67 25.61 -39.79 14.01
N HIS A 68 25.96 -38.55 13.87
CA HIS A 68 25.73 -37.76 12.62
C HIS A 68 26.91 -37.94 11.65
N GLY A 69 28.03 -38.57 12.07
CA GLY A 69 29.20 -38.79 11.21
C GLY A 69 28.89 -39.59 9.95
N ASP A 70 27.97 -40.56 10.04
CA ASP A 70 27.52 -41.40 8.92
C ASP A 70 26.28 -40.80 8.20
N GLN A 71 25.84 -39.62 8.56
CA GLN A 71 24.62 -38.93 8.05
C GLN A 71 24.97 -37.56 7.45
N PRO A 72 25.56 -37.53 6.25
CA PRO A 72 26.13 -36.31 5.66
C PRO A 72 25.13 -35.16 5.53
N TYR A 73 23.90 -35.43 5.16
CA TYR A 73 22.85 -34.38 5.07
C TYR A 73 22.57 -33.75 6.43
N ARG A 74 22.52 -34.57 7.50
CA ARG A 74 22.28 -34.06 8.85
C ARG A 74 23.48 -33.28 9.37
N LEU A 75 24.68 -33.73 9.06
CA LEU A 75 25.90 -33.03 9.42
C LEU A 75 26.02 -31.71 8.70
N LEU A 76 25.76 -31.68 7.38
CA LEU A 76 25.71 -30.45 6.61
C LEU A 76 24.68 -29.47 7.19
N ASN A 77 23.48 -29.97 7.50
CA ASN A 77 22.41 -29.13 8.11
C ASN A 77 22.82 -28.58 9.48
N ASP A 78 23.55 -29.32 10.32
CA ASP A 78 24.07 -28.83 11.61
C ASP A 78 25.14 -27.75 11.40
N LEU A 79 26.01 -27.88 10.40
CA LEU A 79 27.05 -26.92 10.06
C LEU A 79 26.44 -25.64 9.44
N MET A 80 25.46 -25.78 8.52
CA MET A 80 24.66 -24.65 7.99
C MET A 80 23.97 -23.88 9.12
N ARG A 81 23.43 -24.60 10.11
CA ARG A 81 22.81 -23.97 11.28
C ARG A 81 23.81 -23.19 12.12
N ALA A 82 25.03 -23.74 12.33
CA ALA A 82 26.08 -23.03 13.05
C ALA A 82 26.52 -21.77 12.29
N ARG A 83 26.65 -21.85 10.97
CA ARG A 83 27.00 -20.74 10.09
C ARG A 83 25.91 -19.67 10.08
N LEU A 84 24.65 -20.08 10.04
CA LEU A 84 23.51 -19.15 10.09
C LEU A 84 23.39 -18.47 11.47
N GLN A 85 23.77 -19.17 12.56
CA GLN A 85 23.87 -18.54 13.89
C GLN A 85 24.99 -17.50 13.91
N ALA A 86 26.13 -17.78 13.30
CA ALA A 86 27.23 -16.82 13.15
C ALA A 86 26.76 -15.58 12.34
N THR A 87 25.93 -15.77 11.29
CA THR A 87 25.30 -14.66 10.55
C THR A 87 24.37 -13.82 11.43
N LEU A 88 23.63 -14.46 12.33
CA LEU A 88 22.74 -13.74 13.27
C LEU A 88 23.52 -12.95 14.32
N ASP A 89 24.70 -13.46 14.69
CA ASP A 89 25.59 -12.86 15.69
C ASP A 89 26.63 -11.92 15.05
N ASP A 90 26.51 -11.65 13.73
CA ASP A 90 27.42 -10.83 12.91
C ASP A 90 28.90 -11.25 13.01
N ALA A 91 29.16 -12.57 13.15
CA ALA A 91 30.50 -13.16 13.23
C ALA A 91 31.06 -13.46 11.83
N GLU A 92 32.39 -13.43 11.70
CA GLU A 92 33.12 -13.60 10.44
C GLU A 92 32.80 -14.92 9.69
N ALA A 93 32.55 -16.02 10.42
CA ALA A 93 32.16 -17.30 9.83
C ALA A 93 30.71 -17.37 9.33
N GLY A 94 29.94 -16.26 9.39
CA GLY A 94 28.57 -16.18 8.90
C GLY A 94 28.47 -16.26 7.39
N TYR A 95 27.24 -16.41 6.89
CA TYR A 95 26.96 -16.27 5.45
C TYR A 95 27.13 -14.82 5.02
N ALA A 96 27.86 -14.58 3.96
CA ALA A 96 28.05 -13.24 3.39
C ALA A 96 26.77 -12.73 2.69
N SER A 97 25.97 -13.65 2.15
CA SER A 97 24.74 -13.29 1.43
C SER A 97 23.65 -14.35 1.60
N PRO A 98 22.36 -13.98 1.38
CA PRO A 98 21.29 -14.97 1.33
C PRO A 98 21.45 -15.98 0.18
N GLN A 99 22.12 -15.59 -0.92
CA GLN A 99 22.38 -16.49 -2.04
C GLN A 99 23.29 -17.65 -1.64
N GLU A 100 24.37 -17.39 -0.91
CA GLU A 100 25.27 -18.42 -0.42
C GLU A 100 24.54 -19.45 0.48
N PHE A 101 23.60 -18.98 1.32
CA PHE A 101 22.76 -19.90 2.09
C PHE A 101 21.78 -20.67 1.21
N ALA A 102 21.22 -20.03 0.17
CA ALA A 102 20.34 -20.68 -0.78
C ALA A 102 21.05 -21.79 -1.56
N ASP A 103 22.30 -21.55 -1.97
CA ASP A 103 23.14 -22.51 -2.69
C ASP A 103 23.39 -23.79 -1.85
N ASP A 104 23.66 -23.61 -0.56
CA ASP A 104 23.79 -24.75 0.36
C ASP A 104 22.50 -25.57 0.48
N VAL A 105 21.36 -24.90 0.59
CA VAL A 105 20.05 -25.57 0.65
C VAL A 105 19.75 -26.30 -0.66
N ASP A 106 20.06 -25.66 -1.78
CA ASP A 106 19.84 -26.23 -3.11
C ASP A 106 20.77 -27.43 -3.41
N LEU A 107 21.95 -27.46 -2.85
CA LEU A 107 22.89 -28.60 -2.98
C LEU A 107 22.28 -29.91 -2.48
N ILE A 108 21.44 -29.86 -1.45
CA ILE A 108 20.84 -31.06 -0.83
C ILE A 108 19.77 -31.67 -1.76
N LEU A 109 19.05 -30.87 -2.54
CA LEU A 109 17.88 -31.35 -3.30
C LEU A 109 18.21 -32.41 -4.36
N PRO A 110 19.13 -32.16 -5.33
CA PRO A 110 19.48 -33.16 -6.34
C PRO A 110 20.15 -34.39 -5.73
N SER A 111 20.91 -34.21 -4.66
CA SER A 111 21.53 -35.32 -3.96
C SER A 111 20.50 -36.27 -3.35
N LEU A 112 19.43 -35.73 -2.73
CA LEU A 112 18.30 -36.54 -2.22
C LEU A 112 17.53 -37.22 -3.37
N GLU A 113 17.31 -36.55 -4.48
CA GLU A 113 16.62 -37.12 -5.64
C GLU A 113 17.36 -38.31 -6.22
N GLN A 114 18.68 -38.18 -6.41
CA GLN A 114 19.54 -39.23 -6.96
C GLN A 114 19.71 -40.41 -6.02
N ASN A 115 19.64 -40.21 -4.69
CA ASN A 115 19.92 -41.18 -3.65
C ASN A 115 18.66 -41.63 -2.88
N ARG A 116 17.51 -41.77 -3.55
CA ARG A 116 16.25 -42.30 -3.00
C ARG A 116 15.69 -41.49 -1.81
N GLY A 117 16.04 -40.21 -1.70
CA GLY A 117 15.65 -39.32 -0.59
C GLY A 117 14.39 -38.48 -0.79
N VAL A 118 13.64 -38.71 -1.87
CA VAL A 118 12.46 -37.90 -2.20
C VAL A 118 11.42 -37.88 -1.06
N ASP A 119 11.17 -39.04 -0.43
CA ASP A 119 10.27 -39.16 0.71
C ASP A 119 10.95 -38.91 2.07
N ALA A 120 12.27 -38.66 2.08
CA ALA A 120 13.08 -38.51 3.28
C ALA A 120 13.53 -37.06 3.50
N GLY A 121 12.58 -36.13 3.44
CA GLY A 121 12.79 -34.71 3.75
C GLY A 121 12.95 -33.77 2.56
N TRP A 122 12.99 -34.27 1.32
CA TRP A 122 13.16 -33.45 0.11
C TRP A 122 12.19 -32.27 0.03
N PHE A 123 10.90 -32.53 0.24
CA PHE A 123 9.90 -31.44 0.18
C PHE A 123 10.12 -30.37 1.26
N ALA A 124 10.58 -30.76 2.45
CA ALA A 124 10.88 -29.82 3.53
C ALA A 124 12.10 -28.95 3.18
N VAL A 125 13.14 -29.53 2.56
CA VAL A 125 14.30 -28.78 2.03
C VAL A 125 13.87 -27.85 0.91
N ARG A 126 13.08 -28.35 -0.05
CA ARG A 126 12.53 -27.55 -1.17
C ARG A 126 11.73 -26.35 -0.68
N ARG A 127 10.93 -26.55 0.36
CA ARG A 127 10.16 -25.46 0.99
C ARG A 127 11.07 -24.42 1.64
N LEU A 128 12.17 -24.84 2.28
CA LEU A 128 13.16 -23.90 2.81
C LEU A 128 13.82 -23.12 1.68
N ALA A 129 14.23 -23.78 0.59
CA ALA A 129 14.81 -23.12 -0.58
C ALA A 129 13.88 -22.03 -1.14
N TRP A 130 12.58 -22.30 -1.30
CA TRP A 130 11.60 -21.31 -1.73
C TRP A 130 11.51 -20.13 -0.77
N ARG A 131 11.59 -20.37 0.55
CA ARG A 131 11.55 -19.28 1.54
C ARG A 131 12.78 -18.41 1.49
N VAL A 132 13.97 -19.01 1.37
CA VAL A 132 15.22 -18.26 1.27
C VAL A 132 15.21 -17.36 0.03
N ARG A 133 14.77 -17.88 -1.13
CA ARG A 133 14.63 -17.10 -2.36
C ARG A 133 13.58 -15.99 -2.26
N SER A 134 12.48 -16.21 -1.50
CA SER A 134 11.41 -15.23 -1.36
C SER A 134 11.71 -14.13 -0.35
N PHE A 135 12.40 -14.45 0.73
CA PHE A 135 12.54 -13.57 1.90
C PHE A 135 13.99 -13.16 2.19
N GLY A 136 14.98 -13.79 1.54
CA GLY A 136 16.40 -13.50 1.74
C GLY A 136 16.79 -13.47 3.22
N PHE A 137 17.65 -12.52 3.60
CA PHE A 137 17.91 -12.16 4.99
C PHE A 137 17.19 -10.86 5.42
N HIS A 138 16.35 -10.30 4.56
CA HIS A 138 15.64 -9.05 4.80
C HIS A 138 14.17 -9.23 5.22
N LEU A 139 13.57 -10.41 5.05
CA LEU A 139 12.18 -10.77 5.34
C LEU A 139 11.17 -10.04 4.45
N ALA A 140 11.22 -8.71 4.39
CA ALA A 140 10.35 -7.87 3.55
C ALA A 140 11.12 -6.64 3.07
N ARG A 141 10.93 -6.27 1.81
CA ARG A 141 11.48 -5.04 1.27
C ARG A 141 10.89 -3.84 1.99
N LEU A 142 11.73 -2.92 2.45
CA LEU A 142 11.32 -1.72 3.17
C LEU A 142 11.15 -0.56 2.19
N ASP A 143 9.91 -0.10 1.98
CA ASP A 143 9.63 1.13 1.27
C ASP A 143 9.84 2.34 2.19
N VAL A 144 10.42 3.40 1.64
CA VAL A 144 10.59 4.68 2.33
C VAL A 144 9.73 5.72 1.63
N ARG A 145 9.02 6.55 2.40
CA ARG A 145 8.16 7.60 1.85
C ARG A 145 8.48 8.94 2.51
N GLN A 146 8.67 9.97 1.69
CA GLN A 146 8.82 11.35 2.16
C GLN A 146 8.09 12.31 1.22
N GLU A 147 7.75 13.48 1.74
CA GLU A 147 7.06 14.54 0.99
C GLU A 147 8.07 15.38 0.19
N SER A 148 7.70 15.76 -1.04
CA SER A 148 8.55 16.56 -1.95
C SER A 148 9.01 17.90 -1.33
N SER A 149 8.13 18.55 -0.55
CA SER A 149 8.46 19.80 0.13
C SER A 149 9.59 19.67 1.17
N VAL A 150 9.73 18.49 1.80
CA VAL A 150 10.84 18.22 2.74
C VAL A 150 12.16 18.11 1.97
N HIS A 151 12.14 17.44 0.81
CA HIS A 151 13.31 17.33 -0.06
C HIS A 151 13.73 18.70 -0.61
N ALA A 152 12.74 19.49 -1.09
CA ALA A 152 13.00 20.82 -1.62
C ALA A 152 13.68 21.73 -0.59
N ARG A 153 13.20 21.71 0.66
CA ARG A 153 13.83 22.47 1.76
C ARG A 153 15.24 21.98 2.10
N ALA A 154 15.47 20.67 2.08
CA ALA A 154 16.81 20.13 2.30
C ALA A 154 17.79 20.61 1.21
N VAL A 155 17.38 20.59 -0.07
CA VAL A 155 18.22 21.08 -1.18
C VAL A 155 18.42 22.60 -1.09
N ALA A 156 17.37 23.38 -0.79
CA ALA A 156 17.46 24.81 -0.61
C ALA A 156 18.51 25.19 0.45
N ALA A 157 18.49 24.50 1.59
CA ALA A 157 19.47 24.70 2.66
C ALA A 157 20.89 24.30 2.21
N ALA A 158 21.07 23.16 1.55
CA ALA A 158 22.38 22.72 1.06
C ALA A 158 22.99 23.69 0.03
N LEU A 159 22.18 24.27 -0.84
CA LEU A 159 22.60 25.22 -1.86
C LEU A 159 22.63 26.68 -1.36
N GLN A 160 22.14 26.94 -0.15
CA GLN A 160 21.95 28.28 0.42
C GLN A 160 21.11 29.19 -0.49
N ASP A 161 20.08 28.61 -1.11
CA ASP A 161 19.21 29.27 -2.09
C ASP A 161 17.82 29.54 -1.48
N GLU A 162 17.63 30.73 -0.91
CA GLU A 162 16.37 31.18 -0.34
C GLU A 162 15.24 31.29 -1.38
N SER A 163 15.59 31.39 -2.68
CA SER A 163 14.64 31.49 -3.78
C SER A 163 14.18 30.12 -4.31
N TRP A 164 14.70 29.01 -3.78
CA TRP A 164 14.45 27.65 -4.28
C TRP A 164 12.98 27.32 -4.48
N GLU A 165 12.14 27.63 -3.52
CA GLU A 165 10.70 27.33 -3.57
C GLU A 165 9.95 28.20 -4.59
N SER A 166 10.46 29.39 -4.91
CA SER A 166 9.88 30.28 -5.92
C SER A 166 10.32 30.02 -7.35
N ARG A 167 11.39 29.19 -7.54
CA ARG A 167 11.84 28.78 -8.87
C ARG A 167 10.83 27.82 -9.51
N ASP A 168 10.70 27.90 -10.82
CA ASP A 168 9.89 26.93 -11.56
C ASP A 168 10.56 25.53 -11.62
N ALA A 169 9.83 24.54 -12.11
CA ALA A 169 10.28 23.15 -12.17
C ALA A 169 11.45 22.96 -13.17
N VAL A 170 11.50 23.76 -14.23
CA VAL A 170 12.54 23.67 -15.26
C VAL A 170 13.86 24.20 -14.71
N GLU A 171 13.82 25.37 -14.05
CA GLU A 171 14.97 25.96 -13.38
C GLU A 171 15.54 25.03 -12.30
N ARG A 172 14.67 24.51 -11.42
CA ARG A 172 15.08 23.56 -10.37
C ARG A 172 15.69 22.30 -10.97
N GLY A 173 15.08 21.74 -12.00
CA GLY A 173 15.60 20.56 -12.70
C GLY A 173 16.99 20.81 -13.32
N GLY A 174 17.17 21.97 -13.96
CA GLY A 174 18.47 22.35 -14.53
C GLY A 174 19.56 22.51 -13.48
N LEU A 175 19.25 23.12 -12.34
CA LEU A 175 20.18 23.27 -11.21
C LEU A 175 20.54 21.93 -10.55
N LEU A 176 19.60 20.98 -10.52
CA LEU A 176 19.79 19.64 -9.92
C LEU A 176 20.56 18.68 -10.83
N GLY A 177 20.51 18.86 -12.14
CA GLY A 177 21.13 17.96 -13.12
C GLY A 177 22.57 17.53 -12.76
N PRO A 178 23.50 18.44 -12.51
CA PRO A 178 24.89 18.10 -12.13
C PRO A 178 25.00 17.30 -10.82
N TYR A 179 24.11 17.51 -9.87
CA TYR A 179 24.09 16.76 -8.61
C TYR A 179 23.43 15.39 -8.73
N ALA A 180 22.39 15.31 -9.54
CA ALA A 180 21.69 14.07 -9.81
C ALA A 180 22.49 13.13 -10.73
N SER A 181 23.32 13.67 -11.65
CA SER A 181 24.25 12.89 -12.48
C SER A 181 25.49 12.41 -11.72
N GLY A 182 25.86 13.09 -10.64
CA GLY A 182 27.08 12.82 -9.89
C GLY A 182 28.29 13.63 -10.35
N GLU A 183 28.14 14.54 -11.32
CA GLU A 183 29.20 15.51 -11.67
C GLU A 183 29.60 16.36 -10.49
N LYS A 184 28.62 16.71 -9.66
CA LYS A 184 28.79 17.46 -8.41
C LYS A 184 28.13 16.72 -7.25
N ILE A 185 28.63 16.95 -6.05
CA ILE A 185 28.02 16.46 -4.81
C ILE A 185 27.39 17.64 -4.08
N LEU A 186 26.14 17.45 -3.61
CA LEU A 186 25.46 18.46 -2.80
C LEU A 186 26.29 18.84 -1.58
N PRO A 187 26.38 20.13 -1.22
CA PRO A 187 27.08 20.59 -0.02
C PRO A 187 26.52 19.93 1.27
N LYS A 188 27.30 19.98 2.35
CA LYS A 188 26.87 19.44 3.64
C LYS A 188 25.72 20.28 4.20
N HIS A 189 24.73 19.57 4.78
CA HIS A 189 23.68 20.24 5.54
C HIS A 189 24.20 20.61 6.95
N ASP A 190 23.74 21.73 7.43
CA ASP A 190 23.96 22.21 8.81
C ASP A 190 22.61 22.47 9.52
N ASP A 191 21.52 22.43 8.79
CA ASP A 191 20.16 22.59 9.30
C ASP A 191 19.51 21.25 9.73
N GLU A 192 18.50 21.31 10.58
CA GLU A 192 17.81 20.14 11.15
C GLU A 192 17.17 19.26 10.07
N ILE A 193 16.55 19.86 9.04
CA ILE A 193 15.84 19.14 7.98
C ILE A 193 16.85 18.40 7.10
N GLY A 194 17.89 19.08 6.68
CA GLY A 194 18.97 18.51 5.87
C GLY A 194 19.69 17.38 6.58
N LEU A 195 20.09 17.58 7.84
CA LEU A 195 20.73 16.54 8.67
C LEU A 195 19.84 15.32 8.85
N ARG A 196 18.51 15.50 9.00
CA ARG A 196 17.57 14.39 9.05
C ARG A 196 17.50 13.64 7.73
N MET A 197 17.53 14.33 6.59
CA MET A 197 17.57 13.68 5.27
C MET A 197 18.88 12.95 5.04
N ASP A 198 20.00 13.52 5.44
CA ASP A 198 21.30 12.84 5.41
C ASP A 198 21.27 11.53 6.20
N ALA A 199 20.72 11.55 7.41
CA ALA A 199 20.57 10.35 8.24
C ALA A 199 19.67 9.28 7.59
N VAL A 200 18.61 9.68 6.89
CA VAL A 200 17.74 8.76 6.14
C VAL A 200 18.52 8.08 5.01
N PHE A 201 19.17 8.85 4.14
CA PHE A 201 19.90 8.29 3.01
C PHE A 201 21.15 7.51 3.43
N ALA A 202 21.85 7.92 4.50
CA ALA A 202 22.94 7.16 5.11
C ALA A 202 22.44 5.79 5.61
N ALA A 203 21.27 5.75 6.28
CA ALA A 203 20.68 4.49 6.73
C ALA A 203 20.27 3.58 5.55
N LEU A 204 19.84 4.14 4.41
CA LEU A 204 19.56 3.36 3.20
C LEU A 204 20.85 2.80 2.58
N SER A 205 21.92 3.59 2.54
CA SER A 205 23.23 3.14 2.06
C SER A 205 23.80 2.01 2.93
N GLU A 206 23.78 2.18 4.26
CA GLU A 206 24.17 1.15 5.23
C GLU A 206 23.31 -0.12 5.10
N ALA A 207 22.01 0.05 4.96
CA ALA A 207 21.07 -1.05 4.83
C ALA A 207 21.37 -1.94 3.62
N ARG A 208 21.74 -1.35 2.49
CA ARG A 208 22.12 -2.09 1.29
C ARG A 208 23.37 -2.93 1.51
N SER A 209 24.39 -2.38 2.17
CA SER A 209 25.64 -3.12 2.44
C SER A 209 25.44 -4.25 3.46
N LEU A 210 24.61 -4.03 4.50
CA LEU A 210 24.41 -5.01 5.57
C LEU A 210 23.34 -6.08 5.28
N HIS A 211 22.31 -5.73 4.51
CA HIS A 211 21.14 -6.61 4.32
C HIS A 211 20.94 -7.05 2.86
N GLY A 212 21.74 -6.53 1.93
CA GLY A 212 21.64 -6.81 0.50
C GLY A 212 20.72 -5.84 -0.25
N THR A 213 20.82 -5.89 -1.57
CA THR A 213 20.07 -5.01 -2.49
C THR A 213 18.55 -5.16 -2.37
N ASP A 214 18.08 -6.37 -2.06
CA ASP A 214 16.66 -6.70 -1.94
C ASP A 214 16.01 -6.24 -0.62
N ALA A 215 16.78 -5.72 0.33
CA ALA A 215 16.24 -5.21 1.59
C ALA A 215 15.48 -3.89 1.41
N LEU A 216 15.85 -3.12 0.38
CA LEU A 216 15.21 -1.85 0.06
C LEU A 216 14.16 -2.03 -1.02
N GLY A 217 13.01 -1.43 -0.80
CA GLY A 217 11.93 -1.28 -1.77
C GLY A 217 12.02 0.05 -2.52
N ALA A 218 10.86 0.62 -2.87
CA ALA A 218 10.80 1.90 -3.54
C ALA A 218 10.98 3.07 -2.57
N TYR A 219 11.61 4.13 -3.06
CA TYR A 219 11.56 5.44 -2.42
C TYR A 219 10.37 6.21 -3.00
N ILE A 220 9.36 6.45 -2.18
CA ILE A 220 8.10 7.05 -2.58
C ILE A 220 8.14 8.55 -2.29
N ILE A 221 7.87 9.36 -3.30
CA ILE A 221 7.77 10.82 -3.16
C ILE A 221 6.29 11.18 -3.13
N SER A 222 5.76 11.55 -1.96
CA SER A 222 4.39 12.09 -1.88
C SER A 222 4.36 13.54 -2.33
N MET A 223 3.24 13.94 -2.94
CA MET A 223 3.08 15.27 -3.56
C MET A 223 4.18 15.53 -4.61
N ALA A 224 4.45 14.55 -5.46
CA ALA A 224 5.36 14.69 -6.58
C ALA A 224 4.63 15.32 -7.77
N HIS A 225 5.09 16.49 -8.22
CA HIS A 225 4.43 17.26 -9.26
C HIS A 225 5.28 17.40 -10.54
N ASN A 226 6.59 17.21 -10.45
CA ASN A 226 7.49 17.49 -11.55
C ASN A 226 8.82 16.70 -11.44
N ARG A 227 9.64 16.77 -12.52
CA ARG A 227 10.93 16.08 -12.58
C ARG A 227 11.93 16.50 -11.49
N ALA A 228 11.90 17.77 -11.05
CA ALA A 228 12.82 18.24 -10.03
C ALA A 228 12.63 17.51 -8.69
N ASP A 229 11.39 17.11 -8.35
CA ASP A 229 11.11 16.34 -7.14
C ASP A 229 11.82 14.97 -7.18
N VAL A 230 11.94 14.37 -8.35
CA VAL A 230 12.59 13.06 -8.55
C VAL A 230 14.12 13.19 -8.61
N LEU A 231 14.63 14.19 -9.36
CA LEU A 231 16.08 14.47 -9.43
C LEU A 231 16.68 14.81 -8.07
N THR A 232 15.91 15.47 -7.20
CA THR A 232 16.30 15.74 -5.82
C THR A 232 16.66 14.47 -5.05
N VAL A 233 15.88 13.40 -5.21
CA VAL A 233 16.14 12.11 -4.55
C VAL A 233 17.45 11.49 -5.06
N LEU A 234 17.72 11.56 -6.36
CA LEU A 234 19.00 11.10 -6.93
C LEU A 234 20.19 11.87 -6.36
N ALA A 235 20.09 13.20 -6.27
CA ALA A 235 21.14 14.05 -5.71
C ALA A 235 21.42 13.74 -4.24
N LEU A 236 20.38 13.56 -3.41
CA LEU A 236 20.49 13.17 -2.00
C LEU A 236 21.05 11.75 -1.83
N ALA A 237 20.66 10.81 -2.66
CA ALA A 237 21.18 9.44 -2.65
C ALA A 237 22.69 9.41 -2.98
N ARG A 238 23.13 10.12 -4.02
CA ARG A 238 24.54 10.23 -4.39
C ARG A 238 25.38 10.88 -3.30
N ARG A 239 24.86 11.95 -2.70
CA ARG A 239 25.51 12.60 -1.58
C ARG A 239 25.78 11.66 -0.39
N ALA A 240 24.83 10.75 -0.10
CA ALA A 240 24.98 9.75 0.96
C ALA A 240 25.81 8.53 0.56
N GLY A 241 26.38 8.51 -0.66
CA GLY A 241 27.13 7.37 -1.17
C GLY A 241 26.25 6.15 -1.48
N LEU A 242 24.94 6.33 -1.67
CA LEU A 242 24.04 5.27 -2.09
C LEU A 242 24.16 5.07 -3.61
N VAL A 243 25.30 4.53 -4.03
CA VAL A 243 25.63 4.19 -5.41
C VAL A 243 26.20 2.78 -5.46
N ASP A 244 26.08 2.14 -6.62
CA ASP A 244 26.72 0.85 -6.88
C ASP A 244 28.13 1.02 -7.48
N GLU A 245 28.74 -0.09 -7.88
CA GLU A 245 30.08 -0.13 -8.47
C GLU A 245 30.19 0.60 -9.82
N ASN A 246 29.07 0.78 -10.52
CA ASN A 246 28.98 1.53 -11.77
C ASN A 246 28.72 3.03 -11.53
N GLY A 247 28.50 3.42 -10.29
CA GLY A 247 28.11 4.79 -9.90
C GLY A 247 26.61 5.06 -10.06
N ASP A 248 25.78 4.04 -10.32
CA ASP A 248 24.33 4.19 -10.43
C ASP A 248 23.67 4.17 -9.07
N VAL A 249 22.54 4.91 -8.91
CA VAL A 249 21.74 4.89 -7.70
C VAL A 249 20.81 3.66 -7.72
N PRO A 250 21.03 2.66 -6.86
CA PRO A 250 20.28 1.39 -6.88
C PRO A 250 18.96 1.48 -6.12
N LEU A 251 18.13 2.46 -6.45
CA LEU A 251 16.89 2.76 -5.74
C LEU A 251 15.76 3.02 -6.75
N ASP A 252 14.67 2.28 -6.63
CA ASP A 252 13.46 2.56 -7.42
C ASP A 252 12.78 3.81 -6.84
N ILE A 253 12.61 4.85 -7.65
CA ILE A 253 11.96 6.09 -7.24
C ILE A 253 10.54 6.09 -7.77
N ALA A 254 9.56 6.21 -6.87
CA ALA A 254 8.14 6.16 -7.20
C ALA A 254 7.46 7.50 -6.89
N PRO A 255 7.18 8.35 -7.89
CA PRO A 255 6.31 9.49 -7.70
C PRO A 255 4.90 9.00 -7.31
N LEU A 256 4.28 9.67 -6.36
CA LEU A 256 2.94 9.36 -5.88
C LEU A 256 1.98 10.48 -6.31
N PHE A 257 1.00 10.11 -7.13
CA PHE A 257 -0.09 10.99 -7.54
C PHE A 257 -1.29 10.78 -6.60
N GLU A 258 -1.62 11.79 -5.81
CA GLU A 258 -2.57 11.69 -4.69
C GLU A 258 -3.92 12.37 -4.96
N THR A 259 -3.93 13.48 -5.73
CA THR A 259 -5.14 14.23 -6.06
C THR A 259 -5.72 13.85 -7.42
N VAL A 260 -6.92 14.31 -7.74
CA VAL A 260 -7.51 14.13 -9.08
C VAL A 260 -6.67 14.88 -10.12
N ASP A 261 -6.18 16.05 -9.78
CA ASP A 261 -5.36 16.89 -10.66
C ASP A 261 -3.99 16.24 -10.92
N ASP A 262 -3.33 15.66 -9.89
CA ASP A 262 -2.09 14.90 -10.06
C ASP A 262 -2.26 13.72 -11.02
N LEU A 263 -3.39 13.01 -10.92
CA LEU A 263 -3.68 11.89 -11.82
C LEU A 263 -3.89 12.32 -13.27
N GLN A 264 -4.46 13.51 -13.48
CA GLN A 264 -4.64 14.08 -14.82
C GLN A 264 -3.32 14.59 -15.41
N GLN A 265 -2.46 15.19 -14.60
CA GLN A 265 -1.16 15.71 -15.02
C GLN A 265 -0.06 14.62 -15.06
N GLY A 266 -0.31 13.48 -14.44
CA GLY A 266 0.64 12.37 -14.32
C GLY A 266 1.33 11.95 -15.62
N PRO A 267 0.60 11.79 -16.75
CA PRO A 267 1.22 11.47 -18.04
C PRO A 267 2.23 12.50 -18.52
N ASP A 268 1.95 13.80 -18.35
CA ASP A 268 2.84 14.89 -18.75
C ASP A 268 4.05 14.98 -17.82
N THR A 269 3.83 14.78 -16.51
CA THR A 269 4.91 14.66 -15.52
C THR A 269 5.85 13.49 -15.88
N LEU A 270 5.30 12.36 -16.32
CA LEU A 270 6.10 11.20 -16.75
C LEU A 270 6.90 11.50 -18.02
N ARG A 271 6.31 12.20 -19.00
CA ARG A 271 7.00 12.62 -20.24
C ARG A 271 8.15 13.59 -19.92
N ASP A 272 7.89 14.60 -19.09
CA ASP A 272 8.93 15.57 -18.68
C ASP A 272 10.07 14.88 -17.91
N LEU A 273 9.75 13.97 -17.01
CA LEU A 273 10.73 13.20 -16.26
C LEU A 273 11.64 12.35 -17.17
N LEU A 274 11.07 11.68 -18.16
CA LEU A 274 11.80 10.79 -19.07
C LEU A 274 12.49 11.54 -20.25
N ALA A 275 12.15 12.80 -20.45
CA ALA A 275 12.91 13.68 -21.33
C ALA A 275 14.22 14.15 -20.69
N ASP A 276 14.36 14.05 -19.37
CA ASP A 276 15.60 14.39 -18.68
C ASP A 276 16.65 13.28 -18.86
N PRO A 277 17.85 13.60 -19.43
CA PRO A 277 18.86 12.59 -19.73
C PRO A 277 19.43 11.90 -18.48
N VAL A 278 19.50 12.59 -17.33
CA VAL A 278 20.01 12.02 -16.09
C VAL A 278 19.04 10.97 -15.57
N TYR A 279 17.75 11.29 -15.58
CA TYR A 279 16.75 10.32 -15.13
C TYR A 279 16.59 9.16 -16.11
N ARG A 280 16.71 9.43 -17.41
CA ARG A 280 16.66 8.38 -18.43
C ARG A 280 17.79 7.36 -18.23
N ALA A 281 19.02 7.80 -18.00
CA ALA A 281 20.15 6.93 -17.69
C ALA A 281 19.92 6.13 -16.39
N HIS A 282 19.39 6.77 -15.34
CA HIS A 282 19.01 6.07 -14.12
C HIS A 282 18.01 4.95 -14.39
N LEU A 283 17.00 5.19 -15.23
CA LEU A 283 15.97 4.19 -15.53
C LEU A 283 16.51 3.04 -16.39
N GLU A 284 17.45 3.31 -17.30
CA GLU A 284 18.15 2.29 -18.10
C GLU A 284 18.92 1.33 -17.19
N ALA A 285 19.61 1.84 -16.16
CA ALA A 285 20.26 1.02 -15.13
C ALA A 285 19.26 0.23 -14.25
N ARG A 286 17.96 0.52 -14.36
CA ARG A 286 16.84 -0.13 -13.66
C ARG A 286 15.91 -0.91 -14.60
N ASP A 287 16.45 -1.56 -15.64
CA ASP A 287 15.72 -2.39 -16.63
C ASP A 287 14.60 -1.64 -17.38
N ASN A 288 14.66 -0.33 -17.47
CA ASN A 288 13.61 0.54 -18.02
C ASN A 288 12.24 0.33 -17.39
N VAL A 289 12.20 0.09 -16.07
CA VAL A 289 10.96 -0.10 -15.30
C VAL A 289 10.71 1.12 -14.40
N GLN A 290 9.69 1.91 -14.72
CA GLN A 290 9.21 3.00 -13.87
C GLN A 290 8.12 2.50 -12.94
N MET A 291 8.23 2.81 -11.66
CA MET A 291 7.15 2.64 -10.69
C MET A 291 6.43 3.96 -10.45
N VAL A 292 5.10 3.92 -10.45
CA VAL A 292 4.23 5.06 -10.11
C VAL A 292 3.27 4.61 -9.02
N MET A 293 3.21 5.37 -7.92
CA MET A 293 2.24 5.10 -6.87
C MET A 293 0.97 5.93 -7.07
N LEU A 294 -0.18 5.30 -6.85
CA LEU A 294 -1.51 5.88 -7.02
C LEU A 294 -2.20 6.06 -5.68
N GLY A 295 -2.62 7.28 -5.36
CA GLY A 295 -3.33 7.63 -4.14
C GLY A 295 -4.85 7.52 -4.30
N TYR A 296 -5.50 6.83 -3.36
CA TYR A 296 -6.95 6.59 -3.36
C TYR A 296 -7.70 7.46 -2.36
N SER A 297 -7.06 7.78 -1.25
CA SER A 297 -7.74 8.41 -0.11
C SER A 297 -7.91 9.91 -0.29
N ASP A 298 -6.86 10.60 -0.72
CA ASP A 298 -6.88 12.05 -0.86
C ASP A 298 -7.70 12.48 -2.08
N SER A 299 -7.64 11.75 -3.20
CA SER A 299 -8.51 11.99 -4.37
C SER A 299 -10.00 11.82 -4.03
N GLY A 300 -10.36 10.83 -3.20
CA GLY A 300 -11.73 10.62 -2.75
C GLY A 300 -12.23 11.71 -1.80
N LYS A 301 -11.34 12.30 -0.97
CA LYS A 301 -11.68 13.43 -0.11
C LYS A 301 -11.88 14.72 -0.92
N ASP A 302 -11.08 14.93 -1.97
CA ASP A 302 -11.09 16.12 -2.81
C ASP A 302 -12.30 16.19 -3.75
N GLY A 303 -12.55 15.14 -4.51
CA GLY A 303 -13.56 15.12 -5.59
C GLY A 303 -14.75 14.17 -5.38
N GLY A 304 -14.79 13.43 -4.27
CA GLY A 304 -15.77 12.35 -4.05
C GLY A 304 -15.37 11.04 -4.72
N ILE A 305 -16.15 9.99 -4.45
CA ILE A 305 -15.81 8.61 -4.85
C ILE A 305 -15.82 8.42 -6.39
N ALA A 306 -16.74 9.02 -7.11
CA ALA A 306 -16.84 8.88 -8.56
C ALA A 306 -15.63 9.49 -9.27
N ALA A 307 -15.26 10.72 -8.92
CA ALA A 307 -14.07 11.38 -9.47
C ALA A 307 -12.78 10.63 -9.13
N SER A 308 -12.65 10.16 -7.90
CA SER A 308 -11.48 9.38 -7.47
C SER A 308 -11.35 8.07 -8.26
N ARG A 309 -12.42 7.30 -8.39
CA ARG A 309 -12.40 6.02 -9.11
C ARG A 309 -12.17 6.22 -10.60
N TRP A 310 -12.82 7.21 -11.18
CA TRP A 310 -12.65 7.53 -12.59
C TRP A 310 -11.27 8.11 -12.88
N GLY A 311 -10.79 9.06 -12.09
CA GLY A 311 -9.45 9.62 -12.22
C GLY A 311 -8.35 8.55 -12.15
N LEU A 312 -8.47 7.59 -11.24
CA LEU A 312 -7.57 6.44 -11.16
C LEU A 312 -7.64 5.53 -12.38
N GLN A 313 -8.83 5.26 -12.91
CA GLN A 313 -9.01 4.44 -14.11
C GLN A 313 -8.42 5.11 -15.34
N ARG A 314 -8.77 6.38 -15.56
CA ARG A 314 -8.33 7.19 -16.67
C ARG A 314 -6.82 7.44 -16.62
N GLY A 315 -6.31 7.88 -15.46
CA GLY A 315 -4.88 8.16 -15.29
C GLY A 315 -4.00 6.95 -15.54
N GLN A 316 -4.42 5.74 -15.14
CA GLN A 316 -3.68 4.51 -15.48
C GLN A 316 -3.63 4.26 -16.98
N VAL A 317 -4.72 4.48 -17.71
CA VAL A 317 -4.76 4.29 -19.17
C VAL A 317 -3.80 5.28 -19.87
N GLU A 318 -3.86 6.54 -19.48
CA GLU A 318 -3.06 7.61 -20.06
C GLU A 318 -1.56 7.46 -19.72
N LEU A 319 -1.24 7.07 -18.48
CA LEU A 319 0.13 6.73 -18.06
C LEU A 319 0.70 5.53 -18.82
N LEU A 320 -0.10 4.47 -19.05
CA LEU A 320 0.33 3.31 -19.84
C LEU A 320 0.59 3.69 -21.30
N GLN A 321 -0.22 4.57 -21.87
CA GLN A 321 -0.03 5.07 -23.20
C GLN A 321 1.29 5.88 -23.30
N ALA A 322 1.53 6.81 -22.36
CA ALA A 322 2.76 7.58 -22.29
C ALA A 322 3.99 6.68 -22.11
N ALA A 323 3.92 5.67 -21.23
CA ALA A 323 5.01 4.72 -21.04
C ALA A 323 5.33 3.93 -22.30
N LYS A 324 4.31 3.51 -23.06
CA LYS A 324 4.48 2.82 -24.34
C LYS A 324 5.16 3.72 -25.38
N GLU A 325 4.75 4.99 -25.49
CA GLU A 325 5.35 5.98 -26.37
C GLU A 325 6.85 6.20 -26.05
N LEU A 326 7.19 6.17 -24.77
CA LEU A 326 8.55 6.38 -24.26
C LEU A 326 9.41 5.10 -24.24
N GLY A 327 8.84 3.94 -24.62
CA GLY A 327 9.56 2.67 -24.67
C GLY A 327 9.97 2.10 -23.30
N ILE A 328 9.19 2.39 -22.26
CA ILE A 328 9.45 1.90 -20.90
C ILE A 328 8.34 0.96 -20.41
N LYS A 329 8.67 0.16 -19.39
CA LYS A 329 7.69 -0.62 -18.63
C LYS A 329 7.19 0.19 -17.44
N LEU A 330 5.87 0.17 -17.20
CA LEU A 330 5.27 0.85 -16.07
C LEU A 330 4.74 -0.17 -15.05
N THR A 331 5.01 0.07 -13.78
CA THR A 331 4.45 -0.71 -12.67
C THR A 331 3.68 0.21 -11.74
N PHE A 332 2.40 -0.11 -11.49
CA PHE A 332 1.59 0.65 -10.55
C PHE A 332 1.73 0.11 -9.14
N PHE A 333 1.89 1.03 -8.19
CA PHE A 333 1.83 0.77 -6.77
C PHE A 333 0.55 1.38 -6.20
N HIS A 334 -0.43 0.54 -5.88
CA HIS A 334 -1.75 0.99 -5.45
C HIS A 334 -1.76 1.30 -3.94
N GLY A 335 -1.89 2.58 -3.60
CA GLY A 335 -2.05 3.08 -2.23
C GLY A 335 -3.46 2.86 -1.68
N ARG A 336 -3.94 1.61 -1.67
CA ARG A 336 -5.31 1.26 -1.26
C ARG A 336 -5.45 1.23 0.25
N GLY A 337 -6.55 1.83 0.76
CA GLY A 337 -6.93 1.71 2.16
C GLY A 337 -7.85 0.53 2.45
N GLY A 338 -8.25 0.37 3.71
CA GLY A 338 -9.13 -0.72 4.14
C GLY A 338 -10.59 -0.53 3.74
N SER A 339 -11.08 0.69 3.67
CA SER A 339 -12.46 1.02 3.27
C SER A 339 -12.61 1.20 1.76
N ILE A 340 -13.85 1.07 1.26
CA ILE A 340 -14.17 1.28 -0.16
C ILE A 340 -13.81 2.70 -0.62
N SER A 341 -14.18 3.71 0.13
CA SER A 341 -13.86 5.12 -0.16
C SER A 341 -12.36 5.39 -0.25
N ARG A 342 -11.52 4.48 0.23
CA ARG A 342 -10.06 4.51 0.16
C ARG A 342 -9.47 3.42 -0.74
N GLY A 343 -10.26 2.86 -1.64
CA GLY A 343 -9.83 1.82 -2.58
C GLY A 343 -9.86 0.38 -2.05
N GLY A 344 -10.44 0.15 -0.87
CA GLY A 344 -10.65 -1.20 -0.33
C GLY A 344 -11.53 -2.07 -1.22
N GLY A 345 -11.60 -3.36 -0.93
CA GLY A 345 -12.41 -4.32 -1.67
C GLY A 345 -11.69 -5.62 -2.00
N LYS A 346 -12.37 -6.51 -2.72
CA LYS A 346 -11.81 -7.80 -3.14
C LYS A 346 -10.70 -7.58 -4.18
N THR A 347 -9.51 -8.11 -3.94
CA THR A 347 -8.34 -7.95 -4.83
C THR A 347 -8.61 -8.47 -6.24
N THR A 348 -9.28 -9.61 -6.38
CA THR A 348 -9.63 -10.19 -7.68
C THR A 348 -10.49 -9.23 -8.51
N ARG A 349 -11.57 -8.68 -7.94
CA ARG A 349 -12.43 -7.71 -8.63
C ARG A 349 -11.69 -6.43 -8.99
N ALA A 350 -10.80 -5.97 -8.12
CA ALA A 350 -9.98 -4.80 -8.41
C ALA A 350 -9.05 -5.01 -9.60
N VAL A 351 -8.45 -6.20 -9.73
CA VAL A 351 -7.61 -6.56 -10.88
C VAL A 351 -8.46 -6.69 -12.15
N GLU A 352 -9.63 -7.32 -12.07
CA GLU A 352 -10.58 -7.44 -13.19
C GLU A 352 -11.09 -6.08 -13.68
N ALA A 353 -11.29 -5.13 -12.78
CA ALA A 353 -11.73 -3.77 -13.08
C ALA A 353 -10.61 -2.86 -13.59
N SER A 354 -9.34 -3.22 -13.37
CA SER A 354 -8.19 -2.42 -13.77
C SER A 354 -8.08 -2.28 -15.28
N PRO A 355 -7.50 -1.20 -15.80
CA PRO A 355 -7.27 -1.03 -17.23
C PRO A 355 -6.45 -2.18 -17.81
N ARG A 356 -6.71 -2.49 -19.08
CA ARG A 356 -5.93 -3.49 -19.80
C ARG A 356 -4.44 -3.12 -19.81
N GLY A 357 -3.58 -4.06 -19.42
CA GLY A 357 -2.12 -3.86 -19.37
C GLY A 357 -1.61 -3.16 -18.11
N SER A 358 -2.49 -2.73 -17.18
CA SER A 358 -2.05 -2.14 -15.91
C SER A 358 -1.55 -3.19 -14.91
N VAL A 359 -1.91 -4.45 -15.12
CA VAL A 359 -1.40 -5.61 -14.39
C VAL A 359 -0.73 -6.55 -15.40
N ASP A 360 0.60 -6.57 -15.39
CA ASP A 360 1.43 -7.42 -16.26
C ASP A 360 2.50 -8.14 -15.42
N GLY A 361 2.16 -9.35 -14.98
CA GLY A 361 3.01 -10.19 -14.14
C GLY A 361 3.25 -9.67 -12.72
N ARG A 362 2.81 -8.45 -12.41
CA ARG A 362 3.06 -7.77 -11.13
C ARG A 362 1.81 -7.06 -10.62
N LEU A 363 1.59 -7.13 -9.31
CA LEU A 363 0.60 -6.33 -8.59
C LEU A 363 1.24 -5.86 -7.29
N ARG A 364 1.37 -4.56 -7.09
CA ARG A 364 1.87 -3.98 -5.85
C ARG A 364 0.77 -3.17 -5.17
N VAL A 365 0.47 -3.52 -3.92
CA VAL A 365 -0.63 -2.93 -3.15
C VAL A 365 -0.14 -2.63 -1.74
N THR A 366 -0.44 -1.44 -1.22
CA THR A 366 -0.32 -1.18 0.22
C THR A 366 -1.46 -1.86 0.95
N GLU A 367 -1.14 -2.66 1.97
CA GLU A 367 -2.13 -3.19 2.90
C GLU A 367 -2.07 -2.38 4.21
N GLN A 368 -3.21 -1.93 4.70
CA GLN A 368 -3.29 -1.25 6.00
C GLN A 368 -3.20 -2.28 7.13
N GLY A 369 -2.69 -1.88 8.31
CA GLY A 369 -2.44 -2.79 9.43
C GLY A 369 -3.67 -3.62 9.84
N GLU A 370 -4.85 -3.00 9.88
CA GLU A 370 -6.11 -3.67 10.18
C GLU A 370 -6.53 -4.71 9.13
N VAL A 371 -6.16 -4.49 7.87
CA VAL A 371 -6.42 -5.43 6.77
C VAL A 371 -5.45 -6.59 6.79
N ILE A 372 -4.18 -6.34 7.13
CA ILE A 372 -3.12 -7.36 7.22
C ILE A 372 -3.54 -8.46 8.21
N HIS A 373 -3.96 -8.10 9.42
CA HIS A 373 -4.37 -9.10 10.42
C HIS A 373 -5.56 -9.93 9.92
N ARG A 374 -6.56 -9.30 9.33
CA ARG A 374 -7.77 -9.98 8.83
C ARG A 374 -7.49 -10.90 7.64
N LYS A 375 -6.60 -10.52 6.73
CA LYS A 375 -6.26 -11.31 5.53
C LYS A 375 -5.22 -12.39 5.80
N TYR A 376 -4.27 -12.14 6.68
CA TYR A 376 -3.05 -12.94 6.81
C TYR A 376 -2.80 -13.50 8.22
N GLY A 377 -3.59 -13.11 9.22
CA GLY A 377 -3.43 -13.55 10.61
C GLY A 377 -3.71 -15.04 10.84
N ILE A 378 -4.52 -15.67 9.98
CA ILE A 378 -4.82 -17.11 10.00
C ILE A 378 -4.31 -17.74 8.70
N ARG A 379 -3.52 -18.81 8.80
CA ARG A 379 -2.87 -19.47 7.66
C ARG A 379 -3.82 -19.82 6.51
N ALA A 380 -5.00 -20.36 6.80
CA ALA A 380 -5.98 -20.71 5.77
C ALA A 380 -6.51 -19.48 5.00
N LEU A 381 -6.74 -18.37 5.71
CA LEU A 381 -7.16 -17.10 5.11
C LEU A 381 -6.01 -16.46 4.32
N ALA A 382 -4.77 -16.53 4.84
CA ALA A 382 -3.59 -16.04 4.15
C ALA A 382 -3.38 -16.78 2.83
N LEU A 383 -3.41 -18.11 2.84
CA LEU A 383 -3.28 -18.93 1.64
C LEU A 383 -4.35 -18.58 0.61
N ARG A 384 -5.63 -18.53 1.02
CA ARG A 384 -6.73 -18.13 0.13
C ARG A 384 -6.54 -16.74 -0.46
N SER A 385 -6.10 -15.76 0.36
CA SER A 385 -5.88 -14.38 -0.10
C SER A 385 -4.76 -14.30 -1.13
N LEU A 386 -3.67 -15.04 -0.91
CA LEU A 386 -2.52 -15.09 -1.82
C LEU A 386 -2.87 -15.83 -3.12
N GLU A 387 -3.56 -16.97 -3.04
CA GLU A 387 -4.01 -17.73 -4.22
C GLU A 387 -4.95 -16.89 -5.11
N GLN A 388 -5.91 -16.18 -4.50
CA GLN A 388 -6.81 -15.31 -5.24
C GLN A 388 -6.09 -14.15 -5.90
N ALA A 389 -5.14 -13.50 -5.20
CA ALA A 389 -4.35 -12.41 -5.76
C ALA A 389 -3.45 -12.91 -6.91
N THR A 390 -2.73 -14.01 -6.70
CA THR A 390 -1.86 -14.62 -7.72
C THR A 390 -2.66 -15.08 -8.94
N GLY A 391 -3.80 -15.74 -8.73
CA GLY A 391 -4.70 -16.17 -9.81
C GLY A 391 -5.24 -14.99 -10.63
N ALA A 392 -5.62 -13.89 -9.97
CA ALA A 392 -6.09 -12.69 -10.65
C ALA A 392 -4.98 -12.06 -11.52
N VAL A 393 -3.77 -11.93 -10.98
CA VAL A 393 -2.61 -11.41 -11.73
C VAL A 393 -2.28 -12.31 -12.91
N LEU A 394 -2.26 -13.63 -12.71
CA LEU A 394 -1.98 -14.60 -13.76
C LEU A 394 -2.99 -14.51 -14.92
N VAL A 395 -4.29 -14.44 -14.59
CA VAL A 395 -5.35 -14.29 -15.61
C VAL A 395 -5.22 -12.96 -16.34
N ALA A 396 -5.02 -11.84 -15.63
CA ALA A 396 -4.89 -10.53 -16.25
C ALA A 396 -3.68 -10.44 -17.19
N SER A 397 -2.57 -11.10 -16.86
CA SER A 397 -1.32 -11.08 -17.63
C SER A 397 -1.35 -12.02 -18.83
N LEU A 398 -1.82 -13.27 -18.65
CA LEU A 398 -1.82 -14.30 -19.71
C LEU A 398 -3.05 -14.25 -20.61
N ARG A 399 -4.16 -13.72 -20.12
CA ARG A 399 -5.42 -13.60 -20.86
C ARG A 399 -6.01 -12.20 -20.71
N PRO A 400 -5.29 -11.16 -21.16
CA PRO A 400 -5.78 -9.79 -21.06
C PRO A 400 -7.12 -9.67 -21.82
N ARG A 401 -8.04 -8.89 -21.27
CA ARG A 401 -9.34 -8.63 -21.89
C ARG A 401 -9.14 -8.11 -23.32
N LYS A 402 -10.03 -8.50 -24.21
CA LYS A 402 -10.05 -7.93 -25.56
C LYS A 402 -10.35 -6.44 -25.49
N GLN A 403 -9.85 -5.70 -26.47
CA GLN A 403 -10.21 -4.30 -26.62
C GLN A 403 -11.71 -4.21 -26.94
N GLU A 404 -12.43 -3.37 -26.23
CA GLU A 404 -13.86 -3.14 -26.41
C GLU A 404 -14.05 -1.77 -27.08
N PRO A 405 -14.53 -1.73 -28.32
CA PRO A 405 -14.68 -0.46 -29.06
C PRO A 405 -15.62 0.53 -28.38
N ARG A 406 -16.64 0.04 -27.64
CA ARG A 406 -17.60 0.88 -26.92
C ARG A 406 -16.97 1.60 -25.72
N GLU A 407 -15.78 1.19 -25.27
CA GLU A 407 -15.11 1.88 -24.14
C GLU A 407 -14.86 3.36 -24.43
N VAL A 408 -14.80 3.81 -25.67
CA VAL A 408 -14.66 5.24 -26.01
C VAL A 408 -15.88 6.01 -25.50
N GLN A 409 -17.06 5.58 -25.92
CA GLN A 409 -18.33 6.19 -25.48
C GLN A 409 -18.54 6.04 -23.96
N TRP A 410 -18.18 4.88 -23.40
CA TRP A 410 -18.30 4.64 -21.96
C TRP A 410 -17.41 5.58 -21.14
N ARG A 411 -16.23 5.92 -21.63
CA ARG A 411 -15.34 6.90 -20.98
C ARG A 411 -15.93 8.30 -21.01
N GLU A 412 -16.47 8.73 -22.15
CA GLU A 412 -17.16 10.02 -22.26
C GLU A 412 -18.36 10.08 -21.30
N THR A 413 -19.15 9.02 -21.23
CA THR A 413 -20.26 8.90 -20.27
C THR A 413 -19.76 8.98 -18.83
N MET A 414 -18.65 8.32 -18.52
CA MET A 414 -18.08 8.33 -17.17
C MET A 414 -17.46 9.69 -16.80
N ASP A 415 -16.95 10.45 -17.77
CA ASP A 415 -16.53 11.84 -17.56
C ASP A 415 -17.73 12.71 -17.09
N VAL A 416 -18.91 12.54 -17.69
CA VAL A 416 -20.13 13.24 -17.24
C VAL A 416 -20.50 12.80 -15.81
N VAL A 417 -20.54 11.49 -15.54
CA VAL A 417 -20.85 10.97 -14.20
C VAL A 417 -19.88 11.56 -13.16
N ALA A 418 -18.57 11.53 -13.44
CA ALA A 418 -17.55 12.00 -12.51
C ALA A 418 -17.64 13.51 -12.26
N ASN A 419 -17.81 14.30 -13.32
CA ASN A 419 -17.89 15.77 -13.24
C ASN A 419 -19.13 16.22 -12.44
N GLU A 420 -20.31 15.68 -12.74
CA GLU A 420 -21.53 16.03 -12.04
C GLU A 420 -21.53 15.51 -10.59
N SER A 421 -20.98 14.33 -10.35
CA SER A 421 -20.76 13.83 -8.98
C SER A 421 -19.83 14.75 -8.18
N THR A 422 -18.76 15.23 -8.81
CA THR A 422 -17.82 16.16 -8.18
C THR A 422 -18.49 17.50 -7.86
N ARG A 423 -19.31 18.00 -8.77
CA ARG A 423 -20.07 19.25 -8.56
C ARG A 423 -21.00 19.10 -7.35
N ALA A 424 -21.76 18.00 -7.27
CA ALA A 424 -22.65 17.74 -6.15
C ALA A 424 -21.88 17.59 -4.83
N TYR A 425 -20.79 16.81 -4.84
CA TYR A 425 -19.95 16.60 -3.67
C TYR A 425 -19.29 17.89 -3.18
N ARG A 426 -18.62 18.64 -4.06
CA ARG A 426 -17.96 19.90 -3.71
C ARG A 426 -18.98 20.97 -3.29
N GLY A 427 -20.17 20.99 -3.90
CA GLY A 427 -21.27 21.84 -3.47
C GLY A 427 -21.72 21.58 -2.04
N PHE A 428 -21.73 20.32 -1.63
CA PHE A 428 -22.07 19.90 -0.27
C PHE A 428 -20.95 20.22 0.74
N VAL A 429 -19.71 19.76 0.48
CA VAL A 429 -18.59 19.95 1.42
C VAL A 429 -18.03 21.37 1.45
N GLY A 430 -18.26 22.16 0.39
CA GLY A 430 -17.88 23.56 0.29
C GLY A 430 -18.97 24.54 0.75
N ALA A 431 -20.13 24.03 1.16
CA ALA A 431 -21.23 24.90 1.60
C ALA A 431 -20.86 25.68 2.88
N PRO A 432 -21.33 26.93 3.04
CA PRO A 432 -21.09 27.71 4.25
C PRO A 432 -21.51 26.94 5.50
N LYS A 433 -20.67 26.96 6.54
CA LYS A 433 -20.86 26.24 7.82
C LYS A 433 -20.82 24.69 7.71
N PHE A 434 -20.41 24.15 6.58
CA PHE A 434 -20.28 22.69 6.46
C PHE A 434 -19.29 22.09 7.48
N MET A 435 -18.15 22.74 7.74
CA MET A 435 -17.18 22.24 8.73
C MET A 435 -17.75 22.26 10.15
N ASP A 436 -18.59 23.23 10.50
CA ASP A 436 -19.29 23.26 11.78
C ASP A 436 -20.31 22.10 11.87
N TYR A 437 -21.05 21.87 10.78
CA TYR A 437 -21.96 20.72 10.67
C TYR A 437 -21.19 19.42 10.85
N PHE A 438 -20.13 19.19 10.06
CA PHE A 438 -19.31 17.99 10.13
C PHE A 438 -18.77 17.71 11.53
N ARG A 439 -18.23 18.73 12.20
CA ARG A 439 -17.67 18.61 13.54
C ARG A 439 -18.71 18.26 14.61
N ASN A 440 -19.92 18.75 14.43
CA ASN A 440 -21.01 18.47 15.39
C ASN A 440 -21.77 17.19 15.06
N ALA A 441 -21.95 16.87 13.77
CA ALA A 441 -22.66 15.68 13.30
C ALA A 441 -21.79 14.40 13.23
N THR A 442 -20.55 14.44 13.72
CA THR A 442 -19.65 13.28 13.74
C THR A 442 -18.79 13.28 14.99
N PRO A 443 -18.21 12.14 15.41
CA PRO A 443 -17.30 12.07 16.56
C PRO A 443 -15.85 12.45 16.19
N ILE A 444 -15.63 13.39 15.28
CA ILE A 444 -14.29 13.76 14.81
C ILE A 444 -13.37 14.24 15.95
N ASP A 445 -13.93 14.95 16.93
CA ASP A 445 -13.21 15.45 18.11
C ASP A 445 -12.70 14.33 19.03
N VAL A 446 -13.37 13.20 19.09
CA VAL A 446 -12.88 11.98 19.75
C VAL A 446 -11.80 11.31 18.91
N ILE A 447 -12.03 11.19 17.59
CA ILE A 447 -11.11 10.56 16.63
C ILE A 447 -9.77 11.31 16.60
N GLU A 448 -9.78 12.63 16.69
CA GLU A 448 -8.57 13.46 16.74
C GLU A 448 -7.70 13.21 17.99
N ARG A 449 -8.29 12.71 19.08
CA ARG A 449 -7.58 12.32 20.31
C ARG A 449 -7.08 10.86 20.30
N MET A 450 -7.51 10.07 19.30
CA MET A 450 -7.07 8.69 19.14
C MET A 450 -5.76 8.63 18.34
N THR A 451 -4.92 7.67 18.67
CA THR A 451 -3.76 7.33 17.82
C THR A 451 -4.22 6.46 16.65
N LEU A 452 -4.50 7.09 15.52
CA LEU A 452 -4.89 6.40 14.30
C LEU A 452 -3.71 6.30 13.33
N GLY A 453 -3.16 5.09 13.17
CA GLY A 453 -2.00 4.87 12.33
C GLY A 453 -0.72 5.53 12.86
N SER A 454 0.26 5.75 11.98
CA SER A 454 1.58 6.31 12.33
C SER A 454 1.66 7.83 12.22
N ARG A 455 0.57 8.51 11.85
CA ARG A 455 0.57 9.95 11.55
C ARG A 455 -0.47 10.70 12.39
N PRO A 456 -0.22 11.98 12.75
CA PRO A 456 -1.22 12.84 13.38
C PRO A 456 -2.48 12.95 12.52
N SER A 457 -3.64 13.16 13.14
CA SER A 457 -4.93 13.29 12.45
C SER A 457 -5.04 14.55 11.57
N ARG A 458 -4.21 15.56 11.80
CA ARG A 458 -4.15 16.81 11.03
C ARG A 458 -2.77 17.05 10.41
N ARG A 459 -2.73 17.82 9.31
CA ARG A 459 -1.52 18.48 8.80
C ARG A 459 -1.22 19.70 9.66
N LEU A 460 0.02 20.20 9.62
CA LEU A 460 0.40 21.42 10.33
C LEU A 460 -0.38 22.62 9.76
N GLY A 461 -1.17 23.32 10.58
CA GLY A 461 -1.99 24.47 10.21
C GLY A 461 -3.08 24.73 11.25
N GLU A 462 -3.36 25.99 11.59
CA GLU A 462 -4.33 26.38 12.62
C GLU A 462 -5.77 26.40 12.12
N ASP A 463 -6.01 26.46 10.82
CA ASP A 463 -7.35 26.57 10.24
C ASP A 463 -8.12 25.26 10.26
N ALA A 464 -9.42 25.36 10.58
CA ALA A 464 -10.37 24.23 10.62
C ALA A 464 -10.82 23.76 9.23
N ALA A 465 -10.10 24.09 8.16
CA ALA A 465 -10.44 23.77 6.79
C ALA A 465 -10.37 22.26 6.49
N LEU A 466 -11.19 21.78 5.58
CA LEU A 466 -11.21 20.39 5.11
C LEU A 466 -9.83 19.97 4.55
N THR A 467 -9.09 20.88 3.93
CA THR A 467 -7.75 20.64 3.37
C THR A 467 -6.74 20.18 4.42
N ASN A 468 -6.85 20.65 5.66
CA ASN A 468 -5.97 20.32 6.76
C ASN A 468 -6.32 18.98 7.45
N LEU A 469 -7.53 18.48 7.24
CA LEU A 469 -7.95 17.17 7.76
C LEU A 469 -7.39 16.06 6.85
N ARG A 470 -6.77 15.03 7.44
CA ARG A 470 -6.32 13.86 6.69
C ARG A 470 -7.50 12.99 6.26
N ALA A 471 -7.32 12.26 5.15
CA ALA A 471 -8.37 11.42 4.58
C ALA A 471 -8.84 10.28 5.52
N ILE A 472 -7.97 9.72 6.36
CA ILE A 472 -8.34 8.65 7.32
C ILE A 472 -9.35 9.17 8.35
N PRO A 473 -9.07 10.22 9.14
CA PRO A 473 -10.03 10.79 10.06
C PRO A 473 -11.34 11.24 9.40
N TRP A 474 -11.26 11.79 8.17
CA TRP A 474 -12.42 12.18 7.39
C TRP A 474 -13.37 11.00 7.12
N VAL A 475 -12.86 9.95 6.50
CA VAL A 475 -13.65 8.75 6.18
C VAL A 475 -14.14 8.06 7.45
N PHE A 476 -13.29 8.04 8.48
CA PHE A 476 -13.60 7.36 9.72
C PHE A 476 -14.73 8.04 10.50
N ALA A 477 -14.74 9.36 10.57
CA ALA A 477 -15.78 10.14 11.23
C ALA A 477 -17.17 9.92 10.57
N TRP A 478 -17.25 9.92 9.26
CA TRP A 478 -18.48 9.62 8.52
C TRP A 478 -18.92 8.16 8.64
N SER A 479 -17.99 7.25 8.81
CA SER A 479 -18.31 5.84 9.07
C SER A 479 -18.91 5.64 10.45
N GLN A 480 -18.42 6.36 11.46
CA GLN A 480 -18.94 6.31 12.83
C GLN A 480 -20.37 6.86 12.91
N SER A 481 -20.65 7.96 12.22
CA SER A 481 -22.00 8.54 12.16
C SER A 481 -22.98 7.74 11.29
N ARG A 482 -22.54 6.63 10.66
CA ARG A 482 -23.32 5.78 9.76
C ARG A 482 -23.83 6.48 8.48
N ALA A 483 -23.48 7.74 8.26
CA ALA A 483 -23.80 8.47 7.02
C ALA A 483 -22.91 8.04 5.84
N VAL A 484 -21.68 7.58 6.09
CA VAL A 484 -20.68 7.06 5.13
C VAL A 484 -20.52 7.90 3.84
N ILE A 485 -20.70 9.22 3.96
CA ILE A 485 -20.71 10.21 2.87
C ILE A 485 -19.59 10.03 1.83
N PRO A 486 -18.30 9.83 2.22
CA PRO A 486 -17.20 9.74 1.24
C PRO A 486 -17.29 8.54 0.29
N GLY A 487 -18.18 7.61 0.54
CA GLY A 487 -18.27 6.37 -0.22
C GLY A 487 -19.42 6.33 -1.24
N TRP A 488 -20.29 7.36 -1.29
CA TRP A 488 -21.43 7.35 -2.21
C TRP A 488 -21.97 8.73 -2.60
N TYR A 489 -21.72 9.79 -1.82
CA TYR A 489 -22.34 11.11 -2.06
C TYR A 489 -21.89 11.71 -3.42
N GLY A 490 -22.86 12.20 -4.16
CA GLY A 490 -22.69 12.76 -5.50
C GLY A 490 -22.91 11.75 -6.64
N VAL A 491 -22.87 10.45 -6.35
CA VAL A 491 -23.02 9.40 -7.40
C VAL A 491 -24.43 9.43 -8.02
N GLY A 492 -25.46 9.61 -7.20
CA GLY A 492 -26.84 9.72 -7.68
C GLY A 492 -27.03 10.88 -8.64
N SER A 493 -26.52 12.05 -8.28
CA SER A 493 -26.53 13.24 -9.12
C SER A 493 -25.78 13.04 -10.43
N GLY A 494 -24.60 12.39 -10.40
CA GLY A 494 -23.82 12.09 -11.61
C GLY A 494 -24.54 11.13 -12.56
N LEU A 495 -25.16 10.07 -12.03
CA LEU A 495 -25.93 9.12 -12.83
C LEU A 495 -27.21 9.75 -13.39
N GLN A 496 -27.91 10.55 -12.59
CA GLN A 496 -29.12 11.26 -13.03
C GLN A 496 -28.82 12.21 -14.19
N ALA A 497 -27.71 12.94 -14.15
CA ALA A 497 -27.33 13.86 -15.23
C ALA A 497 -27.16 13.15 -16.58
N VAL A 498 -26.58 11.95 -16.59
CA VAL A 498 -26.49 11.13 -17.82
C VAL A 498 -27.88 10.68 -18.29
N VAL A 499 -28.75 10.30 -17.36
CA VAL A 499 -30.14 9.89 -17.71
C VAL A 499 -30.94 11.06 -18.27
N ASP A 500 -30.83 12.24 -17.67
CA ASP A 500 -31.50 13.46 -18.15
C ASP A 500 -31.04 13.84 -19.57
N ALA A 501 -29.80 13.49 -19.93
CA ALA A 501 -29.27 13.62 -21.28
C ALA A 501 -29.63 12.44 -22.23
N GLY A 502 -30.48 11.52 -21.80
CA GLY A 502 -30.92 10.36 -22.61
C GLY A 502 -29.95 9.17 -22.64
N GLY A 503 -28.96 9.14 -21.76
CA GLY A 503 -27.91 8.11 -21.74
C GLY A 503 -28.18 6.88 -20.85
N GLU A 504 -29.45 6.65 -20.44
CA GLU A 504 -29.77 5.53 -19.53
C GLU A 504 -29.37 4.15 -20.11
N GLU A 505 -29.60 3.91 -21.40
CA GLU A 505 -29.24 2.64 -22.03
C GLU A 505 -27.72 2.43 -22.04
N THR A 506 -26.95 3.48 -22.26
CA THR A 506 -25.48 3.42 -22.17
C THR A 506 -25.04 3.03 -20.75
N LEU A 507 -25.66 3.60 -19.71
CA LEU A 507 -25.35 3.21 -18.32
C LEU A 507 -25.68 1.74 -18.04
N ARG A 508 -26.81 1.23 -18.58
CA ARG A 508 -27.19 -0.20 -18.47
C ARG A 508 -26.18 -1.12 -19.18
N GLU A 509 -25.76 -0.71 -20.37
CA GLU A 509 -24.72 -1.41 -21.13
C GLU A 509 -23.39 -1.43 -20.35
N MET A 510 -22.93 -0.30 -19.82
CA MET A 510 -21.74 -0.18 -18.98
C MET A 510 -21.83 -1.09 -17.74
N ALA A 511 -22.96 -1.13 -17.06
CA ALA A 511 -23.18 -1.97 -15.89
C ALA A 511 -23.10 -3.47 -16.24
N ARG A 512 -23.58 -3.86 -17.42
CA ARG A 512 -23.54 -5.25 -17.89
C ARG A 512 -22.15 -5.65 -18.39
N ASP A 513 -21.50 -4.83 -19.20
CA ASP A 513 -20.38 -5.23 -20.05
C ASP A 513 -19.02 -4.66 -19.62
N TRP A 514 -18.99 -3.58 -18.82
CA TRP A 514 -17.75 -2.94 -18.38
C TRP A 514 -17.38 -3.30 -16.93
N PRO A 515 -16.38 -4.16 -16.69
CA PRO A 515 -16.01 -4.60 -15.35
C PRO A 515 -15.66 -3.46 -14.38
N PHE A 516 -15.07 -2.37 -14.87
CA PHE A 516 -14.82 -1.19 -14.06
C PHE A 516 -16.12 -0.61 -13.50
N PHE A 517 -17.10 -0.32 -14.36
CA PHE A 517 -18.35 0.32 -13.95
C PHE A 517 -19.20 -0.61 -13.06
N ARG A 518 -19.21 -1.91 -13.36
CA ARG A 518 -19.87 -2.91 -12.50
C ARG A 518 -19.25 -2.93 -11.11
N THR A 519 -17.90 -2.95 -11.01
CA THR A 519 -17.21 -2.93 -9.71
C THR A 519 -17.46 -1.62 -8.97
N PHE A 520 -17.55 -0.51 -9.69
CA PHE A 520 -17.93 0.78 -9.12
C PHE A 520 -19.33 0.74 -8.48
N LEU A 521 -20.34 0.23 -9.18
CA LEU A 521 -21.71 0.07 -8.64
C LEU A 521 -21.76 -0.90 -7.44
N ASP A 522 -21.02 -2.02 -7.51
CA ASP A 522 -20.90 -2.98 -6.40
C ASP A 522 -20.30 -2.34 -5.15
N ASP A 523 -19.26 -1.51 -5.32
CA ASP A 523 -18.61 -0.78 -4.24
C ASP A 523 -19.57 0.23 -3.59
N ILE A 524 -20.33 0.97 -4.40
CA ILE A 524 -21.36 1.90 -3.88
C ILE A 524 -22.48 1.15 -3.15
N SER A 525 -22.97 0.05 -3.72
CA SER A 525 -23.99 -0.82 -3.11
C SER A 525 -23.53 -1.32 -1.72
N MET A 526 -22.25 -1.70 -1.59
CA MET A 526 -21.68 -2.15 -0.31
C MET A 526 -21.60 -1.01 0.72
N VAL A 527 -21.27 0.20 0.30
CA VAL A 527 -21.20 1.36 1.21
C VAL A 527 -22.60 1.75 1.68
N LEU A 528 -23.58 1.82 0.77
CA LEU A 528 -24.98 2.09 1.11
C LEU A 528 -25.54 1.05 2.10
N ALA A 529 -25.23 -0.24 1.90
CA ALA A 529 -25.66 -1.31 2.80
C ALA A 529 -25.05 -1.24 4.22
N LYS A 530 -23.92 -0.52 4.39
CA LYS A 530 -23.31 -0.26 5.70
C LYS A 530 -23.81 1.03 6.35
N GLY A 531 -24.40 1.92 5.57
CA GLY A 531 -25.02 3.14 6.06
C GLY A 531 -26.31 2.87 6.84
N ASP A 532 -26.73 3.85 7.64
CA ASP A 532 -28.04 3.87 8.31
C ASP A 532 -28.45 5.33 8.52
N LEU A 533 -29.43 5.78 7.73
CA LEU A 533 -29.87 7.17 7.79
C LEU A 533 -30.59 7.51 9.08
N SER A 534 -31.22 6.54 9.75
CA SER A 534 -31.90 6.77 11.04
C SER A 534 -30.87 7.11 12.12
N ILE A 535 -29.78 6.35 12.17
CA ILE A 535 -28.65 6.61 13.08
C ILE A 535 -27.94 7.91 12.66
N ALA A 536 -27.71 8.11 11.36
CA ALA A 536 -27.10 9.33 10.84
C ALA A 536 -27.89 10.58 11.21
N ALA A 537 -29.24 10.52 11.18
CA ALA A 537 -30.11 11.60 11.65
C ALA A 537 -29.90 11.92 13.14
N MET A 538 -29.68 10.90 13.99
CA MET A 538 -29.42 11.13 15.41
C MET A 538 -28.10 11.90 15.62
N PHE A 539 -27.04 11.51 14.91
CA PHE A 539 -25.77 12.26 14.91
C PHE A 539 -25.96 13.68 14.34
N SER A 540 -26.68 13.82 13.24
CA SER A 540 -26.92 15.11 12.59
C SER A 540 -27.67 16.10 13.48
N ARG A 541 -28.64 15.64 14.26
CA ARG A 541 -29.40 16.50 15.20
C ARG A 541 -28.51 17.14 16.27
N MET A 542 -27.33 16.59 16.57
CA MET A 542 -26.37 17.24 17.47
C MET A 542 -25.78 18.53 16.89
N ALA A 543 -25.90 18.76 15.58
CA ALA A 543 -25.50 20.00 14.93
C ALA A 543 -26.56 21.12 15.06
N GLY A 544 -27.67 20.89 15.79
CA GLY A 544 -28.71 21.86 16.03
C GLY A 544 -29.34 22.37 14.72
N PRO A 545 -29.46 23.69 14.52
CA PRO A 545 -30.09 24.25 13.31
C PRO A 545 -29.46 23.82 11.99
N LEU A 546 -28.19 23.41 11.99
CA LEU A 546 -27.50 22.92 10.81
C LEU A 546 -28.05 21.58 10.32
N HIS A 547 -28.74 20.84 11.18
CA HIS A 547 -29.44 19.61 10.78
C HIS A 547 -30.45 19.89 9.65
N GLU A 548 -31.28 20.91 9.80
CA GLU A 548 -32.31 21.27 8.83
C GLU A 548 -31.71 21.77 7.49
N GLN A 549 -30.47 22.28 7.55
CA GLN A 549 -29.79 22.76 6.35
C GLN A 549 -29.12 21.60 5.58
N PHE A 550 -28.48 20.66 6.25
CA PHE A 550 -27.60 19.68 5.61
C PHE A 550 -28.21 18.28 5.49
N PHE A 551 -28.99 17.84 6.47
CA PHE A 551 -29.47 16.47 6.47
C PHE A 551 -30.45 16.15 5.34
N PRO A 552 -31.38 17.04 4.95
CA PRO A 552 -32.24 16.83 3.79
C PRO A 552 -31.47 16.63 2.48
N LEU A 553 -30.31 17.30 2.32
CA LEU A 553 -29.43 17.09 1.15
C LEU A 553 -28.84 15.69 1.14
N ILE A 554 -28.48 15.17 2.33
CA ILE A 554 -27.99 13.79 2.48
C ILE A 554 -29.08 12.78 2.13
N GLU A 555 -30.32 12.99 2.62
CA GLU A 555 -31.45 12.09 2.33
C GLU A 555 -31.80 12.08 0.84
N GLN A 556 -31.85 13.23 0.20
CA GLN A 556 -32.16 13.37 -1.23
C GLN A 556 -31.11 12.66 -2.10
N GLU A 557 -29.83 12.94 -1.86
CA GLU A 557 -28.74 12.31 -2.62
C GLU A 557 -28.64 10.81 -2.36
N HIS A 558 -28.92 10.37 -1.12
CA HIS A 558 -28.97 8.93 -0.78
C HIS A 558 -30.08 8.23 -1.55
N ALA A 559 -31.28 8.78 -1.55
CA ALA A 559 -32.41 8.21 -2.27
C ALA A 559 -32.15 8.13 -3.78
N LEU A 560 -31.54 9.17 -4.35
CA LEU A 560 -31.18 9.22 -5.75
C LEU A 560 -30.08 8.19 -6.10
N THR A 561 -29.04 8.11 -5.27
CA THR A 561 -27.96 7.12 -5.44
C THR A 561 -28.51 5.69 -5.34
N LEU A 562 -29.32 5.42 -4.33
CA LEU A 562 -29.96 4.10 -4.14
C LEU A 562 -30.82 3.73 -5.36
N LYS A 563 -31.66 4.64 -5.85
CA LYS A 563 -32.51 4.45 -7.05
C LYS A 563 -31.68 3.97 -8.24
N TRP A 564 -30.60 4.69 -8.57
CA TRP A 564 -29.82 4.39 -9.76
C TRP A 564 -28.91 3.15 -9.59
N VAL A 565 -28.31 2.96 -8.43
CA VAL A 565 -27.51 1.76 -8.16
C VAL A 565 -28.37 0.52 -8.29
N MET A 566 -29.57 0.50 -7.75
CA MET A 566 -30.52 -0.62 -7.87
C MET A 566 -30.99 -0.83 -9.31
N ALA A 567 -31.35 0.24 -10.01
CA ALA A 567 -31.84 0.15 -11.37
C ALA A 567 -30.78 -0.37 -12.36
N LEU A 568 -29.51 0.03 -12.17
CA LEU A 568 -28.39 -0.36 -13.05
C LEU A 568 -27.81 -1.73 -12.70
N SER A 569 -27.80 -2.14 -11.42
CA SER A 569 -27.38 -3.48 -11.02
C SER A 569 -28.41 -4.56 -11.32
N GLY A 570 -29.70 -4.18 -11.47
CA GLY A 570 -30.81 -5.11 -11.61
C GLY A 570 -31.17 -5.86 -10.33
N ASP A 571 -30.63 -5.42 -9.19
CA ASP A 571 -30.87 -6.01 -7.89
C ASP A 571 -32.20 -5.51 -7.28
N ALA A 572 -32.96 -6.39 -6.58
CA ALA A 572 -34.17 -6.01 -5.85
C ALA A 572 -33.86 -5.44 -4.46
N TRP A 573 -32.68 -5.70 -3.91
CA TRP A 573 -32.14 -5.12 -2.66
C TRP A 573 -30.61 -5.01 -2.76
N LEU A 574 -30.02 -4.13 -1.95
CA LEU A 574 -28.56 -3.92 -1.93
C LEU A 574 -27.81 -5.24 -1.70
N LEU A 575 -26.80 -5.49 -2.54
CA LEU A 575 -25.94 -6.69 -2.51
C LEU A 575 -26.67 -8.02 -2.78
N GLN A 576 -27.78 -8.03 -3.50
CA GLN A 576 -28.50 -9.28 -3.86
C GLN A 576 -27.56 -10.27 -4.57
N HIS A 577 -26.66 -9.80 -5.41
CA HIS A 577 -25.66 -10.60 -6.13
C HIS A 577 -24.51 -11.12 -5.25
N ASP A 578 -24.29 -10.55 -4.03
CA ASP A 578 -23.31 -11.01 -3.04
C ASP A 578 -23.99 -11.33 -1.69
N GLN A 579 -24.81 -12.38 -1.70
CA GLN A 579 -25.62 -12.80 -0.55
C GLN A 579 -24.79 -13.06 0.72
N ARG A 580 -23.53 -13.53 0.57
CA ARG A 580 -22.63 -13.74 1.73
C ARG A 580 -22.27 -12.43 2.41
N LEU A 581 -21.96 -11.41 1.62
CA LEU A 581 -21.65 -10.08 2.13
C LEU A 581 -22.88 -9.43 2.73
N ALA A 582 -24.04 -9.50 2.05
CA ALA A 582 -25.31 -9.01 2.55
C ALA A 582 -25.68 -9.64 3.91
N LEU A 583 -25.59 -10.97 4.00
CA LEU A 583 -25.86 -11.70 5.26
C LEU A 583 -24.86 -11.29 6.36
N SER A 584 -23.57 -11.18 6.01
CA SER A 584 -22.54 -10.76 6.96
C SER A 584 -22.81 -9.36 7.55
N ILE A 585 -23.28 -8.40 6.74
CA ILE A 585 -23.66 -7.06 7.21
C ILE A 585 -24.91 -7.15 8.10
N ARG A 586 -25.96 -7.82 7.65
CA ARG A 586 -27.20 -7.99 8.40
C ARG A 586 -27.02 -8.64 9.78
N LEU A 587 -26.15 -9.64 9.88
CA LEU A 587 -25.87 -10.32 11.15
C LEU A 587 -25.07 -9.44 12.14
N ARG A 588 -24.35 -8.45 11.66
CA ARG A 588 -23.55 -7.53 12.51
C ARG A 588 -24.33 -6.30 12.97
N ASN A 589 -25.27 -5.81 12.16
CA ASN A 589 -26.03 -4.60 12.49
C ASN A 589 -26.67 -4.65 13.89
N PRO A 590 -27.33 -5.74 14.35
CA PRO A 590 -27.90 -5.82 15.70
C PRO A 590 -26.91 -5.59 16.84
N TYR A 591 -25.61 -5.76 16.61
CA TYR A 591 -24.56 -5.50 17.59
C TYR A 591 -23.96 -4.10 17.43
N VAL A 592 -23.93 -3.57 16.22
CA VAL A 592 -23.32 -2.25 15.91
C VAL A 592 -24.28 -1.11 16.19
N ASP A 593 -25.56 -1.27 15.83
CA ASP A 593 -26.56 -0.21 15.93
C ASP A 593 -26.76 0.28 17.38
N PRO A 594 -26.87 -0.60 18.41
CA PRO A 594 -26.92 -0.16 19.80
C PRO A 594 -25.65 0.60 20.24
N ILE A 595 -24.47 0.19 19.77
CA ILE A 595 -23.22 0.91 20.05
C ILE A 595 -23.25 2.31 19.43
N SER A 596 -23.73 2.44 18.20
CA SER A 596 -23.84 3.74 17.51
C SER A 596 -24.84 4.67 18.21
N VAL A 597 -25.98 4.15 18.66
CA VAL A 597 -26.98 4.91 19.45
C VAL A 597 -26.41 5.36 20.79
N LEU A 598 -25.73 4.45 21.51
CA LEU A 598 -25.05 4.79 22.78
C LEU A 598 -23.97 5.84 22.57
N GLN A 599 -23.24 5.77 21.45
CA GLN A 599 -22.20 6.74 21.11
C GLN A 599 -22.76 8.16 20.97
N VAL A 600 -23.96 8.34 20.42
CA VAL A 600 -24.65 9.65 20.36
C VAL A 600 -24.87 10.23 21.75
N ASP A 601 -25.41 9.44 22.71
CA ASP A 601 -25.63 9.90 24.09
C ASP A 601 -24.32 10.24 24.80
N LEU A 602 -23.32 9.35 24.71
CA LEU A 602 -22.01 9.57 25.31
C LEU A 602 -21.32 10.83 24.73
N LEU A 603 -21.42 11.03 23.41
CA LEU A 603 -20.81 12.16 22.73
C LEU A 603 -21.46 13.48 23.15
N LYS A 604 -22.79 13.51 23.28
CA LYS A 604 -23.51 14.69 23.77
C LYS A 604 -23.08 15.02 25.20
N ARG A 605 -23.12 14.06 26.12
CA ARG A 605 -22.72 14.25 27.52
C ARG A 605 -21.27 14.72 27.65
N TRP A 606 -20.37 14.13 26.87
CA TRP A 606 -18.95 14.52 26.89
C TRP A 606 -18.72 15.95 26.37
N ARG A 607 -19.44 16.35 25.33
CA ARG A 607 -19.40 17.73 24.80
C ARG A 607 -20.00 18.74 25.79
N ASP A 608 -21.10 18.37 26.44
CA ASP A 608 -21.77 19.19 27.46
C ASP A 608 -20.88 19.38 28.72
N SER A 609 -20.00 18.42 29.03
CA SER A 609 -18.99 18.53 30.10
C SER A 609 -17.76 19.38 29.72
N GLY A 610 -17.77 20.07 28.59
CA GLY A 610 -16.60 20.82 28.09
C GLY A 610 -15.51 19.96 27.49
N ARG A 611 -15.75 18.68 27.21
CA ARG A 611 -14.78 17.68 26.70
C ARG A 611 -13.64 17.35 27.68
N GLU A 612 -13.87 17.49 28.99
CA GLU A 612 -12.86 17.29 30.04
C GLU A 612 -13.03 15.95 30.79
N ASP A 613 -14.20 15.28 30.68
CA ASP A 613 -14.46 14.00 31.35
C ASP A 613 -13.71 12.84 30.67
N ASP A 614 -12.60 12.41 31.27
CA ASP A 614 -11.78 11.29 30.79
C ASP A 614 -12.50 9.94 30.85
N THR A 615 -13.50 9.77 31.72
CA THR A 615 -14.27 8.52 31.81
C THR A 615 -15.19 8.39 30.60
N LEU A 616 -15.89 9.48 30.26
CA LEU A 616 -16.70 9.53 29.04
C LEU A 616 -15.84 9.40 27.79
N LEU A 617 -14.66 10.03 27.75
CA LEU A 617 -13.73 9.89 26.61
C LEU A 617 -13.27 8.45 26.43
N ARG A 618 -12.92 7.73 27.48
CA ARG A 618 -12.56 6.30 27.41
C ARG A 618 -13.71 5.45 26.90
N ALA A 619 -14.94 5.70 27.37
CA ALA A 619 -16.12 5.02 26.89
C ALA A 619 -16.40 5.30 25.41
N LEU A 620 -16.21 6.55 24.97
CA LEU A 620 -16.32 6.95 23.57
C LEU A 620 -15.28 6.27 22.68
N VAL A 621 -14.01 6.24 23.09
CA VAL A 621 -12.95 5.52 22.36
C VAL A 621 -13.28 4.04 22.24
N ALA A 622 -13.80 3.42 23.30
CA ALA A 622 -14.24 2.02 23.26
C ALA A 622 -15.42 1.83 22.27
N SER A 623 -16.41 2.74 22.27
CA SER A 623 -17.54 2.69 21.34
C SER A 623 -17.10 2.89 19.88
N VAL A 624 -16.17 3.81 19.62
CA VAL A 624 -15.58 4.03 18.28
C VAL A 624 -14.88 2.76 17.78
N ASN A 625 -14.08 2.11 18.62
CA ASN A 625 -13.41 0.86 18.27
C ASN A 625 -14.43 -0.27 18.04
N GLY A 626 -15.46 -0.40 18.89
CA GLY A 626 -16.51 -1.40 18.77
C GLY A 626 -17.31 -1.25 17.46
N ALA A 627 -17.77 -0.03 17.17
CA ALA A 627 -18.49 0.25 15.93
C ALA A 627 -17.61 -0.03 14.70
N SER A 628 -16.34 0.38 14.71
CA SER A 628 -15.39 0.14 13.62
C SER A 628 -15.20 -1.34 13.31
N GLN A 629 -14.98 -2.14 14.33
CA GLN A 629 -14.84 -3.60 14.19
C GLN A 629 -16.12 -4.23 13.63
N GLY A 630 -17.27 -3.79 14.11
CA GLY A 630 -18.57 -4.30 13.67
C GLY A 630 -18.89 -3.93 12.21
N VAL A 631 -18.74 -2.68 11.79
CA VAL A 631 -18.95 -2.28 10.37
C VAL A 631 -17.81 -2.73 9.47
N GLN A 632 -16.70 -3.24 10.03
CA GLN A 632 -15.46 -3.56 9.31
C GLN A 632 -14.99 -2.37 8.45
N ASN A 633 -14.94 -1.22 9.08
CA ASN A 633 -14.48 0.02 8.47
C ASN A 633 -13.66 0.79 9.52
N THR A 634 -12.36 0.81 9.32
CA THR A 634 -11.37 1.40 10.24
C THR A 634 -10.77 2.71 9.68
N GLY A 635 -11.52 3.35 8.82
CA GLY A 635 -11.09 4.56 8.14
C GLY A 635 -10.58 4.34 6.74
#